data_ecf4a3cb62366f8df6686423115bb63b
#
_entry.id   ecf4a3cb62366f8df6686423115bb63b
#
_cell.length_a   1.000
_cell.length_b   1.000
_cell.length_c   1.000
_cell.angle_alpha   90.00
_cell.angle_beta   90.00
_cell.angle_gamma   90.00
#
_symmetry.space_group_name_H-M   'P 1'
#
loop_
_entity.id
_entity.type
_entity.pdbx_description
1 polymer ?
#
loop_
_entity_poly.entity_id
_entity_poly.type
_entity_poly.pdbx_seq_one_letter_code
_entity_poly.pdbx_strand_id
1 'polypeptide(L)'
;MANVQPAVVEGLRQAHSTLRSDLGELGAAARAPSGAAPEVLGAFLRRARAHLAEHFRFEEENGNMGAGLLRDSKQGRHAEQLRDEHCHLFASLESLLDSAGQGGAGAVGAKVLEWVAVGRRHEVRGDALVQDVFNVDTGAED
;
A
#
# COMPACT_ATOMS: atom_id res chain seq x y z
N MET A 1 3.34 -15.77 24.79
CA MET A 1 2.08 -15.66 24.24
C MET A 1 1.86 -14.40 23.51
N ALA A 2 1.82 -14.55 22.29
CA ALA A 2 1.69 -13.37 21.49
C ALA A 2 0.27 -12.89 21.59
N ASN A 3 0.10 -11.80 22.19
CA ASN A 3 -1.16 -11.17 22.15
C ASN A 3 -1.25 -10.40 20.87
N VAL A 4 -1.35 -11.14 19.80
CA VAL A 4 -1.68 -10.50 18.57
C VAL A 4 -3.06 -9.95 18.76
N GLN A 5 -3.16 -8.67 18.78
CA GLN A 5 -4.46 -8.07 18.99
C GLN A 5 -5.28 -8.25 17.73
N PRO A 6 -6.42 -8.93 17.84
CA PRO A 6 -7.27 -9.11 16.67
C PRO A 6 -7.61 -7.78 15.98
N ALA A 7 -7.69 -6.71 16.76
CA ALA A 7 -7.98 -5.40 16.21
C ALA A 7 -6.87 -4.92 15.29
N VAL A 8 -5.60 -5.23 15.60
CA VAL A 8 -4.49 -4.85 14.75
C VAL A 8 -4.54 -5.62 13.44
N VAL A 9 -4.78 -6.93 13.51
CA VAL A 9 -4.87 -7.76 12.31
C VAL A 9 -6.01 -7.29 11.43
N GLU A 10 -7.16 -7.02 12.03
CA GLU A 10 -8.31 -6.56 11.26
C GLU A 10 -8.06 -5.20 10.65
N GLY A 11 -7.39 -4.30 11.38
CA GLY A 11 -7.04 -2.99 10.86
C GLY A 11 -6.10 -3.07 9.67
N LEU A 12 -5.11 -3.97 9.74
CA LEU A 12 -4.19 -4.17 8.63
C LEU A 12 -4.93 -4.73 7.40
N ARG A 13 -5.81 -5.69 7.61
CA ARG A 13 -6.60 -6.24 6.51
C ARG A 13 -7.46 -5.17 5.86
N GLN A 14 -8.07 -4.32 6.68
CA GLN A 14 -8.92 -3.25 6.19
C GLN A 14 -8.11 -2.26 5.36
N ALA A 15 -6.94 -1.87 5.86
CA ALA A 15 -6.07 -0.94 5.16
C ALA A 15 -5.61 -1.53 3.83
N HIS A 16 -5.25 -2.80 3.82
CA HIS A 16 -4.82 -3.46 2.59
C HIS A 16 -5.97 -3.59 1.60
N SER A 17 -7.17 -3.90 2.09
CA SER A 17 -8.35 -4.01 1.25
C SER A 17 -8.68 -2.68 0.59
N THR A 18 -8.60 -1.59 1.36
CA THR A 18 -8.85 -0.24 0.85
C THR A 18 -7.85 0.11 -0.23
N LEU A 19 -6.57 -0.17 0.01
CA LEU A 19 -5.53 0.13 -0.97
C LEU A 19 -5.71 -0.69 -2.24
N ARG A 20 -6.05 -1.97 -2.12
CA ARG A 20 -6.31 -2.81 -3.30
C ARG A 20 -7.46 -2.24 -4.12
N SER A 21 -8.50 -1.75 -3.47
CA SER A 21 -9.62 -1.15 -4.15
C SER A 21 -9.20 0.10 -4.91
N ASP A 22 -8.39 0.95 -4.28
CA ASP A 22 -7.87 2.16 -4.92
C ASP A 22 -7.02 1.81 -6.13
N LEU A 23 -6.14 0.82 -6.00
CA LEU A 23 -5.28 0.39 -7.09
C LEU A 23 -6.11 -0.13 -8.27
N GLY A 24 -7.17 -0.87 -7.96
CA GLY A 24 -8.07 -1.38 -8.99
C GLY A 24 -8.77 -0.26 -9.74
N GLU A 25 -9.27 0.73 -9.02
CA GLU A 25 -9.96 1.86 -9.63
C GLU A 25 -9.01 2.72 -10.46
N LEU A 26 -7.81 2.98 -9.94
CA LEU A 26 -6.81 3.72 -10.69
C LEU A 26 -6.42 3.00 -11.97
N GLY A 27 -6.18 1.69 -11.86
CA GLY A 27 -5.82 0.91 -13.03
C GLY A 27 -6.90 0.94 -14.10
N ALA A 28 -8.17 0.79 -13.69
CA ALA A 28 -9.28 0.83 -14.62
C ALA A 28 -9.39 2.19 -15.29
N ALA A 29 -9.26 3.26 -14.52
CA ALA A 29 -9.34 4.61 -15.07
C ALA A 29 -8.20 4.88 -16.06
N ALA A 30 -7.00 4.42 -15.73
CA ALA A 30 -5.84 4.64 -16.60
C ALA A 30 -5.91 3.83 -17.89
N ARG A 31 -6.67 2.72 -17.89
CA ARG A 31 -6.83 1.88 -19.09
C ARG A 31 -8.01 2.26 -19.96
N ALA A 32 -8.81 3.23 -19.53
CA ALA A 32 -10.01 3.60 -20.28
C ALA A 32 -9.64 3.96 -21.71
N PRO A 33 -10.40 3.47 -22.72
CA PRO A 33 -10.02 3.64 -24.14
C PRO A 33 -9.91 5.09 -24.57
N SER A 34 -10.73 5.96 -24.02
CA SER A 34 -10.70 7.38 -24.35
C SER A 34 -9.72 8.14 -23.45
N GLY A 35 -9.05 7.44 -22.55
CA GLY A 35 -8.25 8.09 -21.52
C GLY A 35 -9.15 8.73 -20.48
N ALA A 36 -8.79 8.59 -19.21
CA ALA A 36 -9.52 9.29 -18.17
C ALA A 36 -9.16 10.76 -18.22
N ALA A 37 -10.15 11.62 -17.98
CA ALA A 37 -9.87 13.05 -17.89
C ALA A 37 -8.88 13.28 -16.73
N PRO A 38 -7.96 14.24 -16.87
CA PRO A 38 -6.98 14.51 -15.80
C PRO A 38 -7.64 14.78 -14.46
N GLU A 39 -8.80 15.39 -14.45
CA GLU A 39 -9.53 15.68 -13.21
C GLU A 39 -9.96 14.38 -12.53
N VAL A 40 -10.38 13.40 -13.32
CA VAL A 40 -10.83 12.11 -12.79
C VAL A 40 -9.65 11.35 -12.21
N LEU A 41 -8.54 11.27 -12.97
CA LEU A 41 -7.33 10.64 -12.45
C LEU A 41 -6.83 11.33 -11.21
N GLY A 42 -6.83 12.67 -11.20
CA GLY A 42 -6.40 13.43 -10.04
C GLY A 42 -7.24 13.14 -8.81
N ALA A 43 -8.56 12.97 -8.99
CA ALA A 43 -9.43 12.66 -7.86
C ALA A 43 -9.12 11.28 -7.28
N PHE A 44 -8.91 10.27 -8.15
CA PHE A 44 -8.53 8.94 -7.69
C PHE A 44 -7.17 8.93 -7.00
N LEU A 45 -6.21 9.69 -7.56
CA LEU A 45 -4.88 9.77 -6.97
C LEU A 45 -4.93 10.45 -5.60
N ARG A 46 -5.73 11.49 -5.44
CA ARG A 46 -5.86 12.16 -4.15
C ARG A 46 -6.49 11.25 -3.11
N ARG A 47 -7.47 10.45 -3.52
CA ARG A 47 -8.10 9.49 -2.61
C ARG A 47 -7.11 8.41 -2.20
N ALA A 48 -6.35 7.89 -3.16
CA ALA A 48 -5.32 6.90 -2.88
C ALA A 48 -4.29 7.46 -1.91
N ARG A 49 -3.92 8.72 -2.10
CA ARG A 49 -2.95 9.38 -1.22
C ARG A 49 -3.46 9.46 0.21
N ALA A 50 -4.72 9.82 0.38
CA ALA A 50 -5.29 9.91 1.72
C ALA A 50 -5.32 8.54 2.39
N HIS A 51 -5.74 7.51 1.65
CA HIS A 51 -5.80 6.16 2.20
C HIS A 51 -4.41 5.62 2.51
N LEU A 52 -3.45 5.93 1.66
CA LEU A 52 -2.06 5.51 1.86
C LEU A 52 -1.48 6.15 3.12
N ALA A 53 -1.76 7.44 3.33
CA ALA A 53 -1.30 8.13 4.52
C ALA A 53 -1.90 7.52 5.79
N GLU A 54 -3.18 7.15 5.75
CA GLU A 54 -3.82 6.50 6.88
C GLU A 54 -3.22 5.12 7.13
N HIS A 55 -2.95 4.39 6.06
CA HIS A 55 -2.35 3.07 6.15
C HIS A 55 -0.97 3.13 6.82
N PHE A 56 -0.15 4.09 6.39
CA PHE A 56 1.18 4.25 6.97
C PHE A 56 1.10 4.66 8.42
N ARG A 57 0.18 5.57 8.75
CA ARG A 57 0.01 6.01 10.13
C ARG A 57 -0.43 4.84 11.01
N PHE A 58 -1.35 4.04 10.51
CA PHE A 58 -1.82 2.87 11.26
C PHE A 58 -0.68 1.91 11.56
N GLU A 59 0.16 1.66 10.57
CA GLU A 59 1.29 0.76 10.75
C GLU A 59 2.30 1.32 11.75
N GLU A 60 2.54 2.63 11.69
CA GLU A 60 3.46 3.26 12.62
C GLU A 60 2.93 3.25 14.04
N GLU A 61 1.65 3.55 14.20
CA GLU A 61 1.05 3.58 15.53
C GLU A 61 0.97 2.20 16.16
N ASN A 62 0.94 1.17 15.33
CA ASN A 62 0.90 -0.19 15.82
C ASN A 62 2.28 -0.85 15.77
N GLY A 63 3.32 -0.03 15.81
CA GLY A 63 4.69 -0.48 15.98
C GLY A 63 5.32 -1.03 14.73
N ASN A 64 4.95 -0.51 13.58
CA ASN A 64 5.51 -0.97 12.30
C ASN A 64 5.40 -2.47 12.17
N MET A 65 4.18 -2.95 12.25
CA MET A 65 3.93 -4.36 12.37
C MET A 65 4.34 -4.86 13.75
N GLY A 66 4.43 -3.88 14.67
CA GLY A 66 4.77 -4.19 16.03
C GLY A 66 6.19 -4.66 16.17
N ALA A 67 7.07 -3.76 16.59
CA ALA A 67 8.44 -4.16 16.88
C ALA A 67 8.44 -5.40 17.75
N GLY A 68 7.45 -5.53 18.64
CA GLY A 68 7.33 -6.71 19.47
C GLY A 68 6.80 -7.94 18.77
N LEU A 69 6.28 -7.80 17.56
CA LEU A 69 5.76 -8.93 16.80
C LEU A 69 6.79 -9.55 15.88
N LEU A 70 7.82 -8.78 15.52
CA LEU A 70 8.86 -9.30 14.64
C LEU A 70 9.75 -10.25 15.42
N ARG A 71 9.94 -11.44 14.89
CA ARG A 71 10.56 -12.51 15.63
C ARG A 71 12.03 -12.69 15.37
N ASP A 72 12.51 -12.19 14.23
CA ASP A 72 13.92 -12.38 13.89
C ASP A 72 14.40 -11.22 13.02
N SER A 73 15.70 -11.23 12.76
CA SER A 73 16.32 -10.15 11.98
C SER A 73 15.87 -10.14 10.53
N LYS A 74 15.47 -11.30 10.01
CA LYS A 74 14.97 -11.39 8.65
C LYS A 74 13.64 -10.65 8.52
N GLN A 75 12.74 -10.86 9.48
CA GLN A 75 11.47 -10.16 9.50
C GLN A 75 11.70 -8.66 9.71
N GLY A 76 12.65 -8.30 10.56
CA GLY A 76 12.99 -6.90 10.79
C GLY A 76 13.48 -6.21 9.53
N ARG A 77 14.34 -6.87 8.77
CA ARG A 77 14.82 -6.31 7.50
C ARG A 77 13.71 -6.19 6.49
N HIS A 78 12.82 -7.18 6.45
CA HIS A 78 11.68 -7.15 5.55
C HIS A 78 10.77 -5.96 5.87
N ALA A 79 10.50 -5.74 7.16
CA ALA A 79 9.68 -4.62 7.59
C ALA A 79 10.33 -3.29 7.24
N GLU A 80 11.65 -3.17 7.38
CA GLU A 80 12.37 -1.96 6.98
C GLU A 80 12.26 -1.69 5.50
N GLN A 81 12.41 -2.74 4.69
CA GLN A 81 12.24 -2.61 3.25
C GLN A 81 10.85 -2.10 2.89
N LEU A 82 9.83 -2.64 3.55
CA LEU A 82 8.46 -2.21 3.29
C LEU A 82 8.25 -0.76 3.67
N ARG A 83 8.87 -0.32 4.76
CA ARG A 83 8.79 1.09 5.15
C ARG A 83 9.44 1.99 4.13
N ASP A 84 10.60 1.58 3.61
CA ASP A 84 11.26 2.36 2.57
C ASP A 84 10.38 2.43 1.32
N GLU A 85 9.72 1.33 0.99
CA GLU A 85 8.80 1.30 -0.14
C GLU A 85 7.61 2.24 0.06
N HIS A 86 7.15 2.37 1.31
CA HIS A 86 6.09 3.33 1.62
C HIS A 86 6.50 4.74 1.22
N CYS A 87 7.72 5.12 1.58
CA CYS A 87 8.22 6.45 1.24
C CYS A 87 8.30 6.64 -0.27
N HIS A 88 8.77 5.64 -0.98
CA HIS A 88 8.87 5.70 -2.43
C HIS A 88 7.50 5.77 -3.09
N LEU A 89 6.56 4.96 -2.61
CA LEU A 89 5.20 4.97 -3.14
C LEU A 89 4.55 6.33 -2.95
N PHE A 90 4.74 6.92 -1.77
CA PHE A 90 4.14 8.21 -1.47
C PHE A 90 4.75 9.31 -2.33
N ALA A 91 6.08 9.33 -2.45
CA ALA A 91 6.77 10.33 -3.26
C ALA A 91 6.38 10.21 -4.73
N SER A 92 6.28 8.97 -5.24
CA SER A 92 5.86 8.75 -6.61
C SER A 92 4.44 9.22 -6.85
N LEU A 93 3.57 9.00 -5.85
CA LEU A 93 2.18 9.45 -5.95
C LEU A 93 2.08 10.97 -5.99
N GLU A 94 2.88 11.65 -5.18
CA GLU A 94 2.94 13.11 -5.23
C GLU A 94 3.36 13.60 -6.62
N SER A 95 4.35 12.93 -7.19
CA SER A 95 4.82 13.26 -8.54
C SER A 95 3.73 13.05 -9.59
N LEU A 96 2.95 11.96 -9.44
CA LEU A 96 1.84 11.70 -10.34
C LEU A 96 0.76 12.77 -10.23
N LEU A 97 0.49 13.22 -9.00
CA LEU A 97 -0.50 14.30 -8.79
C LEU A 97 -0.06 15.58 -9.47
N ASP A 98 1.22 15.91 -9.36
CA ASP A 98 1.75 17.08 -10.04
C ASP A 98 1.59 16.97 -11.55
N SER A 99 1.93 15.80 -12.10
CA SER A 99 1.83 15.56 -13.54
C SER A 99 0.38 15.65 -14.01
N ALA A 100 -0.55 15.11 -13.24
CA ALA A 100 -1.96 15.15 -13.59
C ALA A 100 -2.46 16.59 -13.63
N GLY A 101 -1.96 17.43 -12.72
CA GLY A 101 -2.32 18.83 -12.67
C GLY A 101 -1.81 19.62 -13.87
N GLN A 102 -0.79 19.11 -14.56
CA GLN A 102 -0.20 19.79 -15.69
C GLN A 102 -0.76 19.34 -17.04
N GLY A 103 -1.73 18.46 -17.05
CA GLY A 103 -2.54 18.20 -18.24
C GLY A 103 -1.99 17.19 -19.24
N GLY A 104 -0.96 16.44 -18.90
CA GLY A 104 -0.42 15.44 -19.83
C GLY A 104 -1.10 14.09 -19.71
N ALA A 105 -2.35 13.99 -20.16
CA ALA A 105 -3.19 12.83 -19.86
C ALA A 105 -2.65 11.49 -20.32
N GLY A 106 -2.09 11.41 -21.53
CA GLY A 106 -1.60 10.13 -22.05
C GLY A 106 -0.39 9.60 -21.31
N ALA A 107 0.57 10.48 -21.05
CA ALA A 107 1.78 10.10 -20.34
C ALA A 107 1.49 9.77 -18.87
N VAL A 108 0.54 10.47 -18.27
CA VAL A 108 0.17 10.22 -16.88
C VAL A 108 -0.47 8.85 -16.74
N GLY A 109 -1.31 8.46 -17.70
CA GLY A 109 -1.95 7.15 -17.66
C GLY A 109 -0.96 6.01 -17.57
N ALA A 110 0.08 6.06 -18.40
CA ALA A 110 1.12 5.03 -18.39
C ALA A 110 1.85 5.00 -17.04
N LYS A 111 2.15 6.17 -16.49
CA LYS A 111 2.84 6.25 -15.20
C LYS A 111 1.95 5.75 -14.07
N VAL A 112 0.65 6.03 -14.15
CA VAL A 112 -0.30 5.51 -13.16
C VAL A 112 -0.30 3.99 -13.17
N LEU A 113 -0.29 3.39 -14.36
CA LEU A 113 -0.26 1.92 -14.47
C LEU A 113 1.01 1.35 -13.88
N GLU A 114 2.15 2.01 -14.09
CA GLU A 114 3.40 1.59 -13.48
C GLU A 114 3.32 1.67 -11.95
N TRP A 115 2.77 2.76 -11.45
CA TRP A 115 2.63 2.96 -10.01
C TRP A 115 1.71 1.89 -9.40
N VAL A 116 0.62 1.57 -10.10
CA VAL A 116 -0.31 0.54 -9.66
C VAL A 116 0.40 -0.81 -9.56
N ALA A 117 1.24 -1.14 -10.55
CA ALA A 117 1.98 -2.39 -10.53
C ALA A 117 2.94 -2.46 -9.35
N VAL A 118 3.65 -1.36 -9.07
CA VAL A 118 4.56 -1.31 -7.92
C VAL A 118 3.77 -1.44 -6.62
N GLY A 119 2.64 -0.75 -6.54
CA GLY A 119 1.77 -0.84 -5.36
C GLY A 119 1.27 -2.24 -5.10
N ARG A 120 0.88 -2.94 -6.16
CA ARG A 120 0.40 -4.32 -6.02
C ARG A 120 1.49 -5.26 -5.52
N ARG A 121 2.71 -5.09 -6.04
CA ARG A 121 3.84 -5.90 -5.56
C ARG A 121 4.14 -5.61 -4.10
N HIS A 122 4.06 -4.35 -3.71
CA HIS A 122 4.25 -3.96 -2.31
C HIS A 122 3.19 -4.62 -1.41
N GLU A 123 1.93 -4.61 -1.87
CA GLU A 123 0.83 -5.22 -1.14
C GLU A 123 1.06 -6.71 -0.92
N VAL A 124 1.48 -7.41 -1.96
CA VAL A 124 1.75 -8.85 -1.86
C VAL A 124 2.84 -9.12 -0.83
N ARG A 125 3.91 -8.34 -0.86
CA ARG A 125 5.00 -8.52 0.10
C ARG A 125 4.57 -8.15 1.52
N GLY A 126 3.75 -7.10 1.65
CA GLY A 126 3.23 -6.71 2.95
C GLY A 126 2.33 -7.79 3.54
N ASP A 127 1.44 -8.33 2.73
CA ASP A 127 0.58 -9.42 3.17
C ASP A 127 1.40 -10.65 3.57
N ALA A 128 2.44 -10.95 2.80
CA ALA A 128 3.29 -12.09 3.10
C ALA A 128 3.99 -11.91 4.45
N LEU A 129 4.46 -10.71 4.75
CA LEU A 129 5.09 -10.46 6.03
C LEU A 129 4.09 -10.58 7.17
N VAL A 130 2.89 -10.02 7.00
CA VAL A 130 1.84 -10.13 8.01
C VAL A 130 1.53 -11.59 8.28
N GLN A 131 1.35 -12.37 7.23
CA GLN A 131 1.10 -13.79 7.39
C GLN A 131 2.25 -14.50 8.08
N ASP A 132 3.47 -14.18 7.70
CA ASP A 132 4.64 -14.81 8.28
C ASP A 132 4.72 -14.53 9.78
N VAL A 133 4.51 -13.27 10.15
CA VAL A 133 4.58 -12.87 11.55
C VAL A 133 3.48 -13.54 12.37
N PHE A 134 2.26 -13.54 11.88
CA PHE A 134 1.14 -14.07 12.66
C PHE A 134 1.01 -15.59 12.57
N ASN A 135 1.39 -16.17 11.43
CA ASN A 135 1.32 -17.63 11.29
C ASN A 135 2.39 -18.35 12.07
N VAL A 136 3.50 -17.69 12.37
CA VAL A 136 4.50 -18.31 13.24
C VAL A 136 3.88 -18.64 14.60
N ASP A 137 2.95 -17.79 15.07
CA ASP A 137 2.26 -18.04 16.32
C ASP A 137 1.26 -19.19 16.22
N THR A 138 0.57 -19.28 15.09
CA THR A 138 -0.40 -20.35 14.90
C THR A 138 0.22 -21.60 14.34
N GLY A 139 1.34 -21.49 13.64
CA GLY A 139 2.03 -22.62 13.06
C GLY A 139 2.51 -23.60 14.11
N ALA A 140 2.77 -23.13 15.29
CA ALA A 140 3.17 -23.99 16.38
C ALA A 140 2.08 -24.95 16.80
N GLU A 141 0.85 -24.67 16.39
CA GLU A 141 -0.28 -25.51 16.73
C GLU A 141 -0.51 -26.65 15.76
N ASP A 142 0.11 -26.58 14.63
CA ASP A 142 -0.01 -27.63 13.64
C ASP A 142 0.93 -28.77 13.98
#